data_c17443317106f67ed3601978efaf336a
#
_entry.id   c17443317106f67ed3601978efaf336a
#
_cell.length_a   1.000
_cell.length_b   1.000
_cell.length_c   1.000
_cell.angle_alpha   90.00
_cell.angle_beta   90.00
_cell.angle_gamma   90.00
#
_symmetry.space_group_name_H-M   'P 1'
#
loop_
_entity.id
_entity.type
_entity.pdbx_description
1 polymer ?
#
loop_
_entity_poly.entity_id
_entity_poly.type
_entity_poly.pdbx_seq_one_letter_code
_entity_poly.pdbx_strand_id
1 'polypeptide(L)'
;MTASTVKIIISAEVAERKVALGTMEVRTDGNMDESIRQGMQSAGKVLYASLLQEIDNAMQKGVPDTWENVGREARQIVTCVGTIQYKRRVYKDETGRRRKLVDEIIDLEKYHRYSSSVKQKGGYLASELPYREAADVLSWLIGDYVSHSVIGRIARQVGESIQAEEAAQREGPGEEIKPGQIAAKVLYGESDGVWISLQREEKRKAEVRVGILYTGKRTIGVGRKALENKVVVTKITKNSQEWQEILRNIAWQRYDLTKIKRLIVGGDGNAWVRQSFDLLGLPSEFVLDRYHLYREARRAFGFTSQTSAWITQICQEGMDAALPDMHMVMSKATSHATPRMRKFIRYLVNNQDALLDPDCRSHLETKVGNLGAIEGNVDKLVVRRLKGRGRSWRLEGAKAMLAICSHKEDLKNNAFKPFVKHMAEKKGKKRRKYDPDYGEWLHAGVPALHLCHANRPWAIWLKDKIHSMGVL
;
A
#
# COMPACT_ATOMS: atom_id res chain seq x y z
N MET A 1 18.37 8.83 47.61
CA MET A 1 19.48 8.51 46.67
C MET A 1 19.57 9.69 45.71
N THR A 2 20.70 10.39 45.71
CA THR A 2 20.97 11.48 44.78
C THR A 2 21.10 10.88 43.38
N ALA A 3 20.29 11.37 42.42
CA ALA A 3 20.36 10.95 41.01
C ALA A 3 21.80 11.16 40.50
N SER A 4 22.49 10.09 40.19
CA SER A 4 23.84 10.15 39.60
C SER A 4 23.70 10.29 38.07
N THR A 5 24.46 11.22 37.51
CA THR A 5 24.55 11.42 36.07
C THR A 5 25.82 10.83 35.53
N VAL A 6 25.73 9.93 34.55
CA VAL A 6 26.89 9.37 33.86
C VAL A 6 27.07 10.12 32.52
N LYS A 7 28.26 10.67 32.33
CA LYS A 7 28.65 11.35 31.09
C LYS A 7 29.34 10.37 30.15
N ILE A 8 28.76 10.12 28.98
CA ILE A 8 29.33 9.24 27.96
C ILE A 8 29.78 10.07 26.77
N ILE A 9 31.02 9.88 26.36
CA ILE A 9 31.56 10.51 25.12
C ILE A 9 31.42 9.50 24.00
N ILE A 10 30.75 9.89 22.91
CA ILE A 10 30.56 9.06 21.73
C ILE A 10 31.44 9.58 20.61
N SER A 11 32.26 8.71 20.03
CA SER A 11 33.07 9.01 18.85
C SER A 11 32.98 7.87 17.84
N ALA A 12 33.18 8.17 16.57
CA ALA A 12 33.27 7.20 15.48
C ALA A 12 34.48 7.51 14.61
N GLU A 13 34.97 6.52 13.89
CA GLU A 13 35.96 6.67 12.85
C GLU A 13 35.28 6.67 11.48
N VAL A 14 35.47 7.73 10.71
CA VAL A 14 34.89 7.89 9.38
C VAL A 14 36.02 8.26 8.41
N ALA A 15 36.29 7.41 7.43
CA ALA A 15 37.38 7.58 6.46
C ALA A 15 38.72 7.90 7.16
N GLU A 16 39.12 7.05 8.12
CA GLU A 16 40.36 7.16 8.91
C GLU A 16 40.46 8.42 9.80
N ARG A 17 39.35 9.13 9.98
CA ARG A 17 39.26 10.29 10.86
C ARG A 17 38.36 10.03 12.04
N LYS A 18 38.86 10.33 13.24
CA LYS A 18 38.07 10.26 14.47
C LYS A 18 37.11 11.47 14.51
N VAL A 19 35.83 11.21 14.51
CA VAL A 19 34.76 12.22 14.58
C VAL A 19 34.11 12.14 15.95
N ALA A 20 34.09 13.24 16.69
CA ALA A 20 33.33 13.35 17.93
C ALA A 20 31.84 13.46 17.58
N LEU A 21 31.03 12.50 17.99
CA LEU A 21 29.59 12.46 17.72
C LEU A 21 28.78 13.22 18.77
N GLY A 22 29.36 13.44 19.94
CA GLY A 22 28.74 14.20 21.01
C GLY A 22 28.99 13.60 22.40
N THR A 23 28.43 14.26 23.38
CA THR A 23 28.42 13.83 24.77
C THR A 23 26.97 13.56 25.17
N MET A 24 26.73 12.43 25.83
CA MET A 24 25.43 12.04 26.35
C MET A 24 25.48 12.02 27.88
N GLU A 25 24.52 12.65 28.52
CA GLU A 25 24.32 12.57 29.96
C GLU A 25 23.15 11.60 30.23
N VAL A 26 23.47 10.49 30.86
CA VAL A 26 22.48 9.46 31.22
C VAL A 26 22.11 9.63 32.69
N ARG A 27 20.86 9.88 32.95
CA ARG A 27 20.31 9.92 34.32
C ARG A 27 20.01 8.51 34.80
N THR A 28 20.37 8.22 36.04
CA THR A 28 20.10 6.91 36.68
C THR A 28 18.79 6.89 37.48
N ASP A 29 17.95 7.91 37.36
CA ASP A 29 16.70 8.16 38.08
C ASP A 29 15.41 7.65 37.43
N GLY A 30 15.48 6.59 36.64
CA GLY A 30 14.30 5.98 35.98
C GLY A 30 14.03 6.45 34.56
N ASN A 31 14.72 7.46 34.04
CA ASN A 31 14.63 7.93 32.65
C ASN A 31 15.85 7.53 31.79
N MET A 32 16.54 6.47 32.16
CA MET A 32 17.79 6.04 31.51
C MET A 32 17.58 5.71 30.03
N ASP A 33 16.55 4.92 29.70
CA ASP A 33 16.26 4.52 28.32
C ASP A 33 16.00 5.72 27.41
N GLU A 34 15.23 6.70 27.86
CA GLU A 34 14.93 7.91 27.10
C GLU A 34 16.17 8.80 26.93
N SER A 35 17.01 8.90 27.96
CA SER A 35 18.29 9.63 27.90
C SER A 35 19.23 9.00 26.88
N ILE A 36 19.33 7.66 26.89
CA ILE A 36 20.13 6.89 25.92
C ILE A 36 19.57 7.10 24.50
N ARG A 37 18.25 6.97 24.33
CA ARG A 37 17.60 7.15 23.04
C ARG A 37 17.89 8.53 22.43
N GLN A 38 17.74 9.60 23.21
CA GLN A 38 18.03 10.97 22.79
C GLN A 38 19.51 11.19 22.47
N GLY A 39 20.40 10.66 23.30
CA GLY A 39 21.84 10.72 23.08
C GLY A 39 22.26 10.02 21.79
N MET A 40 21.73 8.82 21.55
CA MET A 40 21.98 8.06 20.33
C MET A 40 21.42 8.75 19.08
N GLN A 41 20.24 9.38 19.17
CA GLN A 41 19.72 10.18 18.06
C GLN A 41 20.63 11.38 17.75
N SER A 42 21.10 12.09 18.78
CA SER A 42 21.99 13.23 18.60
C SER A 42 23.32 12.80 17.97
N ALA A 43 23.93 11.74 18.46
CA ALA A 43 25.16 11.16 17.89
C ALA A 43 24.92 10.69 16.44
N GLY A 44 23.77 10.05 16.17
CA GLY A 44 23.38 9.60 14.84
C GLY A 44 23.23 10.74 13.83
N LYS A 45 22.72 11.91 14.25
CA LYS A 45 22.64 13.12 13.40
C LYS A 45 24.03 13.59 12.96
N VAL A 46 24.98 13.65 13.90
CA VAL A 46 26.36 14.06 13.61
C VAL A 46 27.04 13.06 12.68
N LEU A 47 26.92 11.77 12.99
CA LEU A 47 27.48 10.70 12.16
C LEU A 47 26.94 10.75 10.73
N TYR A 48 25.62 10.88 10.58
CA TYR A 48 24.98 10.93 9.25
C TYR A 48 25.46 12.14 8.44
N ALA A 49 25.52 13.31 9.07
CA ALA A 49 26.03 14.52 8.42
C ALA A 49 27.50 14.39 7.99
N SER A 50 28.35 13.79 8.85
CA SER A 50 29.77 13.51 8.56
C SER A 50 29.91 12.53 7.39
N LEU A 51 29.13 11.45 7.35
CA LEU A 51 29.14 10.50 6.24
C LEU A 51 28.77 11.18 4.92
N LEU A 52 27.73 12.02 4.90
CA LEU A 52 27.37 12.76 3.68
C LEU A 52 28.48 13.72 3.22
N GLN A 53 29.20 14.32 4.17
CA GLN A 53 30.35 15.18 3.87
C GLN A 53 31.51 14.38 3.27
N GLU A 54 31.81 13.19 3.79
CA GLU A 54 32.85 12.33 3.24
C GLU A 54 32.46 11.74 1.86
N ILE A 55 31.19 11.40 1.65
CA ILE A 55 30.68 11.06 0.32
C ILE A 55 30.89 12.23 -0.66
N ASP A 56 30.55 13.46 -0.26
CA ASP A 56 30.78 14.66 -1.07
C ASP A 56 32.26 14.86 -1.44
N ASN A 57 33.17 14.59 -0.47
CA ASN A 57 34.61 14.68 -0.69
C ASN A 57 35.12 13.57 -1.63
N ALA A 58 34.66 12.34 -1.43
CA ALA A 58 35.06 11.21 -2.27
C ALA A 58 34.62 11.39 -3.75
N MET A 59 33.39 11.90 -3.95
CA MET A 59 32.84 12.12 -5.28
C MET A 59 33.55 13.20 -6.06
N GLN A 60 34.21 14.15 -5.41
CA GLN A 60 34.97 15.18 -6.08
C GLN A 60 36.04 14.58 -7.02
N LYS A 61 36.61 13.43 -6.67
CA LYS A 61 37.66 12.77 -7.46
C LYS A 61 37.17 12.18 -8.79
N GLY A 62 35.87 11.94 -8.91
CA GLY A 62 35.26 11.33 -10.10
C GLY A 62 34.47 12.33 -10.96
N VAL A 63 34.53 13.61 -10.65
CA VAL A 63 33.87 14.65 -11.44
C VAL A 63 34.68 14.91 -12.71
N PRO A 64 34.06 14.96 -13.91
CA PRO A 64 34.77 15.34 -15.16
C PRO A 64 35.38 16.73 -15.05
N ASP A 65 36.56 16.91 -15.62
CA ASP A 65 37.27 18.21 -15.64
C ASP A 65 36.49 19.32 -16.39
N THR A 66 35.57 18.88 -17.27
CA THR A 66 34.67 19.78 -18.01
C THR A 66 33.59 20.40 -17.17
N TRP A 67 33.37 19.90 -15.93
CA TRP A 67 32.33 20.42 -15.04
C TRP A 67 32.89 21.56 -14.15
N GLU A 68 32.15 22.67 -14.10
CA GLU A 68 32.47 23.81 -13.25
C GLU A 68 32.00 23.59 -11.79
N ASN A 69 32.87 23.74 -10.81
CA ASN A 69 32.49 23.76 -9.40
C ASN A 69 31.95 25.13 -9.01
N VAL A 70 30.64 25.24 -8.79
CA VAL A 70 29.94 26.50 -8.48
C VAL A 70 30.02 26.88 -6.99
N GLY A 71 30.52 25.96 -6.14
CA GLY A 71 30.61 26.15 -4.69
C GLY A 71 29.83 25.13 -3.88
N ARG A 72 29.51 25.46 -2.62
CA ARG A 72 28.78 24.58 -1.70
C ARG A 72 27.46 25.22 -1.27
N GLU A 73 26.42 24.40 -1.24
CA GLU A 73 25.09 24.76 -0.73
C GLU A 73 24.73 23.92 0.52
N ALA A 74 24.19 24.59 1.54
CA ALA A 74 23.60 23.88 2.68
C ALA A 74 22.28 23.22 2.28
N ARG A 75 22.03 22.03 2.85
CA ARG A 75 20.77 21.31 2.71
C ARG A 75 20.35 20.70 4.02
N GLN A 76 19.04 20.64 4.21
CA GLN A 76 18.40 19.98 5.34
C GLN A 76 17.61 18.77 4.85
N ILE A 77 17.74 17.64 5.57
CA ILE A 77 17.00 16.41 5.30
C ILE A 77 16.52 15.81 6.62
N VAL A 78 15.31 15.26 6.62
CA VAL A 78 14.74 14.51 7.72
C VAL A 78 15.06 13.04 7.51
N THR A 79 15.75 12.45 8.47
CA THR A 79 16.20 11.05 8.46
C THR A 79 15.59 10.25 9.62
N CYS A 80 15.88 8.97 9.71
CA CYS A 80 15.43 8.14 10.83
C CYS A 80 16.05 8.52 12.18
N VAL A 81 17.10 9.32 12.20
CA VAL A 81 17.72 9.87 13.41
C VAL A 81 17.31 11.33 13.66
N GLY A 82 16.37 11.86 12.88
CA GLY A 82 15.89 13.22 12.93
C GLY A 82 16.43 14.10 11.80
N THR A 83 16.21 15.40 11.93
CA THR A 83 16.64 16.40 10.96
C THR A 83 18.14 16.64 11.06
N ILE A 84 18.83 16.57 9.93
CA ILE A 84 20.25 16.88 9.79
C ILE A 84 20.48 18.02 8.79
N GLN A 85 21.56 18.74 8.94
CA GLN A 85 22.07 19.70 7.97
C GLN A 85 23.43 19.25 7.47
N TYR A 86 23.67 19.38 6.16
CA TYR A 86 24.95 19.11 5.54
C TYR A 86 25.22 20.10 4.40
N LYS A 87 26.48 20.29 4.06
CA LYS A 87 26.91 21.12 2.93
C LYS A 87 27.37 20.19 1.81
N ARG A 88 26.93 20.43 0.60
CA ARG A 88 27.30 19.67 -0.59
C ARG A 88 27.76 20.54 -1.72
N ARG A 89 28.68 20.04 -2.56
CA ARG A 89 29.13 20.72 -3.75
C ARG A 89 28.06 20.79 -4.81
N VAL A 90 28.06 21.86 -5.54
CA VAL A 90 27.20 22.08 -6.70
C VAL A 90 28.11 22.21 -7.92
N TYR A 91 27.88 21.37 -8.89
CA TYR A 91 28.57 21.38 -10.16
C TYR A 91 27.61 21.86 -11.25
N LYS A 92 28.20 22.47 -12.30
CA LYS A 92 27.51 22.79 -13.53
C LYS A 92 28.10 21.91 -14.62
N ASP A 93 27.26 21.05 -15.22
CA ASP A 93 27.69 20.15 -16.28
C ASP A 93 27.85 20.89 -17.63
N GLU A 94 28.33 20.18 -18.65
CA GLU A 94 28.57 20.71 -20.00
C GLU A 94 27.32 21.34 -20.63
N THR A 95 26.15 20.88 -20.23
CA THR A 95 24.85 21.42 -20.69
C THR A 95 24.39 22.64 -19.91
N GLY A 96 25.18 23.08 -18.91
CA GLY A 96 24.85 24.19 -18.02
C GLY A 96 23.90 23.81 -16.88
N ARG A 97 23.55 22.53 -16.72
CA ARG A 97 22.64 22.04 -15.68
C ARG A 97 23.40 21.93 -14.34
N ARG A 98 22.75 22.38 -13.26
CA ARG A 98 23.29 22.22 -11.91
C ARG A 98 23.10 20.80 -11.41
N ARG A 99 24.20 20.14 -11.03
CA ARG A 99 24.27 18.79 -10.50
C ARG A 99 24.69 18.81 -9.03
N LYS A 100 24.12 17.95 -8.24
CA LYS A 100 24.39 17.80 -6.80
C LYS A 100 24.53 16.30 -6.52
N LEU A 101 25.75 15.79 -6.66
CA LEU A 101 26.04 14.38 -6.73
C LEU A 101 25.62 13.62 -5.45
N VAL A 102 25.82 14.23 -4.27
CA VAL A 102 25.38 13.63 -3.00
C VAL A 102 23.87 13.43 -2.99
N ASP A 103 23.08 14.43 -3.44
CA ASP A 103 21.62 14.32 -3.49
C ASP A 103 21.17 13.19 -4.45
N GLU A 104 21.94 12.97 -5.54
CA GLU A 104 21.67 11.92 -6.51
C GLU A 104 21.95 10.53 -5.94
N ILE A 105 23.02 10.35 -5.15
CA ILE A 105 23.36 9.08 -4.50
C ILE A 105 22.31 8.68 -3.44
N ILE A 106 21.89 9.64 -2.62
CA ILE A 106 20.91 9.36 -1.56
C ILE A 106 19.46 9.41 -2.06
N ASP A 107 19.28 9.49 -3.39
CA ASP A 107 17.97 9.57 -4.06
C ASP A 107 17.08 10.68 -3.48
N LEU A 108 17.67 11.86 -3.27
CA LEU A 108 17.00 13.02 -2.73
C LEU A 108 16.66 14.03 -3.83
N GLU A 109 15.47 13.95 -4.37
CA GLU A 109 14.99 14.86 -5.40
C GLU A 109 14.98 16.33 -4.93
N LYS A 110 15.03 17.23 -5.90
CA LYS A 110 14.91 18.68 -5.65
C LYS A 110 13.61 18.98 -4.90
N TYR A 111 13.71 19.79 -3.84
CA TYR A 111 12.59 20.15 -2.94
C TYR A 111 12.05 19.04 -2.05
N HIS A 112 12.59 17.82 -2.07
CA HIS A 112 12.25 16.77 -1.12
C HIS A 112 13.10 16.91 0.15
N ARG A 113 12.45 16.68 1.30
CA ARG A 113 13.09 16.85 2.63
C ARG A 113 13.20 15.54 3.42
N TYR A 114 12.59 14.47 2.96
CA TYR A 114 12.53 13.20 3.69
C TYR A 114 13.37 12.15 2.98
N SER A 115 14.22 11.46 3.74
CA SER A 115 15.01 10.35 3.23
C SER A 115 14.12 9.19 2.75
N SER A 116 14.66 8.34 1.87
CA SER A 116 13.93 7.15 1.37
C SER A 116 13.41 6.28 2.51
N SER A 117 14.23 6.03 3.53
CA SER A 117 13.83 5.23 4.71
C SER A 117 12.68 5.86 5.50
N VAL A 118 12.66 7.19 5.68
CA VAL A 118 11.53 7.88 6.33
C VAL A 118 10.27 7.80 5.48
N LYS A 119 10.41 7.93 4.15
CA LYS A 119 9.27 7.77 3.23
C LYS A 119 8.69 6.34 3.32
N GLN A 120 9.55 5.31 3.35
CA GLN A 120 9.09 3.92 3.48
C GLN A 120 8.36 3.68 4.80
N LYS A 121 8.94 4.11 5.93
CA LYS A 121 8.28 4.04 7.24
C LYS A 121 6.96 4.81 7.27
N GLY A 122 6.94 6.01 6.72
CA GLY A 122 5.73 6.83 6.61
C GLY A 122 4.66 6.17 5.73
N GLY A 123 5.04 5.56 4.61
CA GLY A 123 4.16 4.77 3.76
C GLY A 123 3.58 3.55 4.48
N TYR A 124 4.44 2.78 5.17
CA TYR A 124 4.01 1.64 5.98
C TYR A 124 3.00 2.08 7.07
N LEU A 125 3.35 3.09 7.87
CA LEU A 125 2.46 3.60 8.92
C LEU A 125 1.13 4.12 8.33
N ALA A 126 1.17 4.78 7.17
CA ALA A 126 -0.02 5.23 6.48
C ALA A 126 -0.91 4.08 6.01
N SER A 127 -0.39 2.88 5.77
CA SER A 127 -1.18 1.69 5.43
C SER A 127 -1.90 1.07 6.63
N GLU A 128 -1.36 1.25 7.83
CA GLU A 128 -1.90 0.65 9.05
C GLU A 128 -2.78 1.64 9.84
N LEU A 129 -2.43 2.93 9.86
CA LEU A 129 -3.01 3.95 10.73
C LEU A 129 -3.67 5.09 9.93
N PRO A 130 -4.63 5.82 10.50
CA PRO A 130 -5.04 7.13 10.03
C PRO A 130 -3.85 8.08 9.94
N TYR A 131 -3.87 9.04 9.00
CA TYR A 131 -2.71 9.91 8.74
C TYR A 131 -2.27 10.74 9.96
N ARG A 132 -3.19 11.11 10.86
CA ARG A 132 -2.85 11.83 12.10
C ARG A 132 -2.07 10.92 13.05
N GLU A 133 -2.60 9.75 13.35
CA GLU A 133 -1.93 8.76 14.20
C GLU A 133 -0.58 8.31 13.59
N ALA A 134 -0.53 8.11 12.28
CA ALA A 134 0.72 7.78 11.57
C ALA A 134 1.76 8.91 11.69
N ALA A 135 1.31 10.18 11.68
CA ALA A 135 2.19 11.33 11.87
C ALA A 135 2.76 11.39 13.30
N ASP A 136 1.91 11.15 14.30
CA ASP A 136 2.32 11.13 15.71
C ASP A 136 3.36 10.02 15.97
N VAL A 137 3.07 8.80 15.49
CA VAL A 137 4.00 7.66 15.61
C VAL A 137 5.32 7.94 14.88
N LEU A 138 5.28 8.45 13.65
CA LEU A 138 6.49 8.75 12.90
C LEU A 138 7.31 9.86 13.59
N SER A 139 6.64 10.92 14.07
CA SER A 139 7.29 12.02 14.80
C SER A 139 8.02 11.51 16.04
N TRP A 140 7.37 10.64 16.79
CA TRP A 140 7.98 10.00 17.96
C TRP A 140 9.21 9.14 17.60
N LEU A 141 9.10 8.33 16.53
CA LEU A 141 10.19 7.45 16.09
C LEU A 141 11.43 8.21 15.64
N ILE A 142 11.25 9.32 14.92
CA ILE A 142 12.40 10.09 14.37
C ILE A 142 12.86 11.22 15.28
N GLY A 143 12.08 11.57 16.31
CA GLY A 143 12.38 12.67 17.22
C GLY A 143 12.23 14.07 16.59
N ASP A 144 11.41 14.19 15.53
CA ASP A 144 11.11 15.46 14.85
C ASP A 144 9.64 15.50 14.42
N TYR A 145 9.05 16.69 14.39
CA TYR A 145 7.64 16.85 14.02
C TYR A 145 7.37 16.56 12.54
N VAL A 146 6.36 15.70 12.30
CA VAL A 146 5.83 15.40 10.98
C VAL A 146 4.31 15.63 10.99
N SER A 147 3.81 16.47 10.10
CA SER A 147 2.36 16.70 10.03
C SER A 147 1.62 15.59 9.26
N HIS A 148 0.33 15.42 9.55
CA HIS A 148 -0.52 14.48 8.82
C HIS A 148 -0.60 14.76 7.31
N SER A 149 -0.49 16.02 6.90
CA SER A 149 -0.43 16.41 5.48
C SER A 149 0.83 15.89 4.79
N VAL A 150 1.95 15.83 5.53
CA VAL A 150 3.20 15.24 5.06
C VAL A 150 3.03 13.73 4.88
N ILE A 151 2.41 13.04 5.85
CA ILE A 151 2.12 11.59 5.72
C ILE A 151 1.28 11.32 4.48
N GLY A 152 0.23 12.12 4.24
CA GLY A 152 -0.59 11.97 3.02
C GLY A 152 0.20 12.18 1.72
N ARG A 153 1.19 13.09 1.73
CA ARG A 153 2.10 13.33 0.60
C ARG A 153 3.09 12.17 0.42
N ILE A 154 3.69 11.70 1.51
CA ILE A 154 4.59 10.54 1.51
C ILE A 154 3.85 9.31 0.97
N ALA A 155 2.65 9.01 1.48
CA ALA A 155 1.86 7.88 1.02
C ALA A 155 1.58 7.95 -0.49
N ARG A 156 1.25 9.14 -1.00
CA ARG A 156 1.07 9.32 -2.44
C ARG A 156 2.34 9.06 -3.23
N GLN A 157 3.47 9.66 -2.81
CA GLN A 157 4.76 9.50 -3.48
C GLN A 157 5.23 8.04 -3.49
N VAL A 158 5.15 7.35 -2.35
CA VAL A 158 5.53 5.94 -2.24
C VAL A 158 4.63 5.08 -3.11
N GLY A 159 3.31 5.29 -3.06
CA GLY A 159 2.37 4.54 -3.89
C GLY A 159 2.55 4.78 -5.39
N GLU A 160 2.81 6.03 -5.81
CA GLU A 160 3.13 6.37 -7.20
C GLU A 160 4.46 5.73 -7.65
N SER A 161 5.47 5.68 -6.78
CA SER A 161 6.74 5.00 -7.07
C SER A 161 6.57 3.50 -7.25
N ILE A 162 5.78 2.84 -6.40
CA ILE A 162 5.45 1.42 -6.52
C ILE A 162 4.73 1.14 -7.85
N GLN A 163 3.72 1.95 -8.19
CA GLN A 163 2.98 1.79 -9.45
C GLN A 163 3.88 2.00 -10.68
N ALA A 164 4.82 2.95 -10.62
CA ALA A 164 5.77 3.19 -11.69
C ALA A 164 6.73 2.00 -11.87
N GLU A 165 7.18 1.39 -10.77
CA GLU A 165 8.01 0.19 -10.80
C GLU A 165 7.26 -1.01 -11.37
N GLU A 166 6.02 -1.25 -10.90
CA GLU A 166 5.13 -2.27 -11.46
C GLU A 166 4.89 -2.08 -12.96
N ALA A 167 4.72 -0.83 -13.43
CA ALA A 167 4.55 -0.53 -14.85
C ALA A 167 5.82 -0.80 -15.65
N ALA A 168 6.97 -0.36 -15.16
CA ALA A 168 8.25 -0.57 -15.81
C ALA A 168 8.62 -2.07 -15.94
N GLN A 169 8.28 -2.87 -14.92
CA GLN A 169 8.45 -4.32 -14.99
C GLN A 169 7.57 -4.99 -16.06
N ARG A 170 6.46 -4.35 -16.45
CA ARG A 170 5.59 -4.85 -17.54
C ARG A 170 6.08 -4.45 -18.92
N GLU A 171 6.66 -3.24 -19.03
CA GLU A 171 7.11 -2.64 -20.29
C GLU A 171 8.61 -2.91 -20.58
N GLY A 172 9.30 -3.65 -19.71
CA GLY A 172 10.73 -3.92 -19.80
C GLY A 172 11.14 -4.44 -21.18
N PRO A 173 12.34 -4.05 -21.67
CA PRO A 173 12.80 -4.46 -22.98
C PRO A 173 12.87 -5.99 -23.04
N GLY A 174 12.14 -6.62 -23.94
CA GLY A 174 12.09 -8.00 -24.38
C GLY A 174 13.12 -9.03 -23.91
N GLU A 175 13.84 -8.76 -22.83
CA GLU A 175 14.63 -9.75 -22.12
C GLU A 175 13.67 -10.77 -21.52
N GLU A 176 13.88 -12.03 -21.81
CA GLU A 176 13.15 -13.15 -21.23
C GLU A 176 13.00 -12.94 -19.73
N ILE A 177 11.77 -12.69 -19.30
CA ILE A 177 11.46 -12.58 -17.87
C ILE A 177 11.92 -13.90 -17.26
N LYS A 178 12.98 -13.86 -16.45
CA LYS A 178 13.49 -15.05 -15.79
C LYS A 178 12.37 -15.67 -14.97
N PRO A 179 12.06 -16.96 -15.17
CA PRO A 179 11.02 -17.63 -14.42
C PRO A 179 11.30 -17.55 -12.93
N GLY A 180 10.24 -17.41 -12.13
CA GLY A 180 10.34 -17.40 -10.67
C GLY A 180 10.98 -18.68 -10.14
N GLN A 181 11.60 -18.59 -8.98
CA GLN A 181 12.38 -19.70 -8.40
C GLN A 181 11.54 -20.62 -7.51
N ILE A 182 10.31 -20.25 -7.17
CA ILE A 182 9.48 -21.05 -6.26
C ILE A 182 8.83 -22.19 -7.03
N ALA A 183 9.35 -23.39 -6.80
CA ALA A 183 8.81 -24.62 -7.38
C ALA A 183 7.70 -25.20 -6.49
N ALA A 184 6.56 -25.56 -7.08
CA ALA A 184 5.46 -26.25 -6.43
C ALA A 184 4.71 -27.14 -7.42
N LYS A 185 4.03 -28.17 -6.94
CA LYS A 185 3.16 -29.03 -7.80
C LYS A 185 1.78 -28.41 -8.00
N VAL A 186 1.30 -27.68 -6.99
CA VAL A 186 -0.04 -27.05 -6.98
C VAL A 186 0.14 -25.56 -6.67
N LEU A 187 -0.54 -24.74 -7.44
CA LEU A 187 -0.68 -23.31 -7.18
C LEU A 187 -2.14 -23.04 -6.82
N TYR A 188 -2.37 -22.23 -5.81
CA TYR A 188 -3.68 -21.77 -5.40
C TYR A 188 -3.83 -20.31 -5.79
N GLY A 189 -4.94 -19.97 -6.45
CA GLY A 189 -5.32 -18.61 -6.82
C GLY A 189 -6.71 -18.29 -6.29
N GLU A 190 -6.85 -17.21 -5.54
CA GLU A 190 -8.16 -16.73 -5.10
C GLU A 190 -8.34 -15.26 -5.47
N SER A 191 -9.54 -14.89 -5.94
CA SER A 191 -9.87 -13.50 -6.27
C SER A 191 -11.21 -13.09 -5.68
N ASP A 192 -11.31 -11.82 -5.28
CA ASP A 192 -12.55 -11.21 -4.79
C ASP A 192 -12.58 -9.72 -5.10
N GLY A 193 -13.78 -9.13 -5.12
CA GLY A 193 -14.03 -7.73 -5.37
C GLY A 193 -14.63 -7.00 -4.18
N VAL A 194 -14.07 -5.83 -3.83
CA VAL A 194 -14.60 -5.02 -2.74
C VAL A 194 -14.83 -3.57 -3.18
N TRP A 195 -15.98 -3.01 -2.86
CA TRP A 195 -16.34 -1.64 -3.21
C TRP A 195 -15.86 -0.65 -2.13
N ILE A 196 -15.17 0.41 -2.58
CA ILE A 196 -14.76 1.55 -1.76
C ILE A 196 -15.50 2.82 -2.18
N SER A 197 -15.67 3.76 -1.23
CA SER A 197 -16.28 5.06 -1.51
C SER A 197 -15.27 6.04 -2.08
N LEU A 198 -15.68 6.75 -3.12
CA LEU A 198 -14.90 7.83 -3.74
C LEU A 198 -15.49 9.20 -3.43
N GLN A 199 -14.62 10.23 -3.41
CA GLN A 199 -14.98 11.63 -3.24
C GLN A 199 -14.38 12.48 -4.35
N ARG A 200 -15.13 13.52 -4.76
CA ARG A 200 -14.71 14.46 -5.82
C ARG A 200 -14.41 13.77 -7.15
N GLU A 201 -15.09 12.66 -7.39
CA GLU A 201 -15.05 11.88 -8.61
C GLU A 201 -16.46 11.78 -9.17
N GLU A 202 -16.60 11.62 -10.48
CA GLU A 202 -17.89 11.41 -11.14
C GLU A 202 -18.62 10.18 -10.56
N LYS A 203 -17.88 9.09 -10.40
CA LYS A 203 -18.37 7.86 -9.78
C LYS A 203 -18.13 7.88 -8.28
N ARG A 204 -19.19 7.65 -7.50
CA ARG A 204 -19.13 7.63 -6.03
C ARG A 204 -18.49 6.39 -5.43
N LYS A 205 -18.28 5.35 -6.22
CA LYS A 205 -17.71 4.07 -5.79
C LYS A 205 -16.78 3.50 -6.86
N ALA A 206 -15.75 2.79 -6.41
CA ALA A 206 -14.89 1.96 -7.26
C ALA A 206 -14.80 0.55 -6.71
N GLU A 207 -14.73 -0.43 -7.58
CA GLU A 207 -14.42 -1.80 -7.24
C GLU A 207 -12.92 -1.98 -7.21
N VAL A 208 -12.43 -2.51 -6.09
CA VAL A 208 -11.05 -2.96 -5.91
C VAL A 208 -11.04 -4.45 -6.11
N ARG A 209 -10.32 -4.93 -7.10
CA ARG A 209 -10.03 -6.35 -7.28
C ARG A 209 -8.85 -6.74 -6.41
N VAL A 210 -8.97 -7.83 -5.70
CA VAL A 210 -7.93 -8.43 -4.86
C VAL A 210 -7.68 -9.84 -5.35
N GLY A 211 -6.43 -10.19 -5.60
CA GLY A 211 -6.00 -11.54 -5.96
C GLY A 211 -4.89 -11.99 -5.03
N ILE A 212 -4.91 -13.27 -4.69
CA ILE A 212 -3.81 -13.92 -3.97
C ILE A 212 -3.37 -15.17 -4.72
N LEU A 213 -2.08 -15.42 -4.69
CA LEU A 213 -1.47 -16.67 -5.15
C LEU A 213 -0.63 -17.23 -4.01
N TYR A 214 -0.65 -18.55 -3.83
CA TYR A 214 0.13 -19.23 -2.80
C TYR A 214 0.32 -20.71 -3.12
N THR A 215 1.34 -21.35 -2.52
CA THR A 215 1.68 -22.75 -2.82
C THR A 215 1.17 -23.76 -1.80
N GLY A 216 0.68 -23.30 -0.67
CA GLY A 216 0.20 -24.16 0.40
C GLY A 216 -0.20 -23.41 1.66
N LYS A 217 -0.56 -24.17 2.68
CA LYS A 217 -0.90 -23.65 4.02
C LYS A 217 -0.14 -24.43 5.08
N ARG A 218 0.62 -23.74 5.92
CA ARG A 218 1.28 -24.34 7.08
C ARG A 218 0.59 -23.97 8.38
N THR A 219 0.52 -24.89 9.33
CA THR A 219 0.03 -24.61 10.67
C THR A 219 1.07 -23.82 11.46
N ILE A 220 0.64 -22.70 12.05
CA ILE A 220 1.48 -21.80 12.87
C ILE A 220 1.02 -21.73 14.32
N GLY A 221 -0.02 -22.46 14.68
CA GLY A 221 -0.61 -22.52 16.02
C GLY A 221 -1.96 -23.23 15.99
N VAL A 222 -2.55 -23.45 17.15
CA VAL A 222 -3.86 -24.11 17.27
C VAL A 222 -4.91 -23.32 16.49
N GLY A 223 -5.55 -23.95 15.50
CA GLY A 223 -6.54 -23.34 14.62
C GLY A 223 -6.03 -22.23 13.69
N ARG A 224 -4.71 -21.98 13.64
CA ARG A 224 -4.10 -20.90 12.84
C ARG A 224 -3.22 -21.46 11.73
N LYS A 225 -3.50 -21.03 10.49
CA LYS A 225 -2.73 -21.38 9.31
C LYS A 225 -2.15 -20.14 8.65
N ALA A 226 -0.92 -20.22 8.14
CA ALA A 226 -0.29 -19.23 7.30
C ALA A 226 -0.21 -19.74 5.87
N LEU A 227 -0.36 -18.84 4.89
CA LEU A 227 -0.16 -19.16 3.48
C LEU A 227 1.34 -19.21 3.17
N GLU A 228 1.76 -20.21 2.42
CA GLU A 228 3.14 -20.39 1.98
C GLU A 228 3.37 -19.69 0.66
N ASN A 229 4.52 -19.00 0.54
CA ASN A 229 4.93 -18.28 -0.66
C ASN A 229 3.84 -17.35 -1.22
N LYS A 230 3.10 -16.71 -0.32
CA LYS A 230 1.96 -15.85 -0.69
C LYS A 230 2.41 -14.62 -1.47
N VAL A 231 1.69 -14.33 -2.54
CA VAL A 231 1.71 -13.06 -3.27
C VAL A 231 0.32 -12.44 -3.23
N VAL A 232 0.27 -11.13 -3.12
CA VAL A 232 -0.98 -10.37 -3.09
C VAL A 232 -0.97 -9.31 -4.17
N VAL A 233 -2.09 -9.14 -4.83
CA VAL A 233 -2.31 -8.14 -5.88
C VAL A 233 -3.58 -7.37 -5.58
N THR A 234 -3.53 -6.06 -5.69
CA THR A 234 -4.72 -5.22 -5.60
C THR A 234 -4.76 -4.21 -6.74
N LYS A 235 -5.92 -4.02 -7.37
CA LYS A 235 -6.08 -3.05 -8.46
C LYS A 235 -7.49 -2.51 -8.52
N ILE A 236 -7.62 -1.22 -8.86
CA ILE A 236 -8.90 -0.64 -9.30
C ILE A 236 -8.92 -0.73 -10.82
N THR A 237 -9.60 -1.73 -11.34
CA THR A 237 -9.82 -1.91 -12.78
C THR A 237 -11.14 -2.60 -13.05
N LYS A 238 -11.74 -2.28 -14.20
CA LYS A 238 -12.90 -3.00 -14.74
C LYS A 238 -12.52 -3.89 -15.92
N ASN A 239 -11.29 -3.73 -16.41
CA ASN A 239 -10.77 -4.51 -17.51
C ASN A 239 -10.32 -5.88 -16.99
N SER A 240 -10.98 -6.94 -17.42
CA SER A 240 -10.66 -8.31 -17.01
C SER A 240 -9.34 -8.79 -17.63
N GLN A 241 -9.04 -8.38 -18.85
CA GLN A 241 -7.77 -8.72 -19.50
C GLN A 241 -6.59 -8.06 -18.77
N GLU A 242 -6.66 -6.76 -18.45
CA GLU A 242 -5.63 -6.07 -17.65
C GLU A 242 -5.41 -6.80 -16.31
N TRP A 243 -6.49 -7.26 -15.66
CA TRP A 243 -6.41 -7.99 -14.40
C TRP A 243 -5.68 -9.32 -14.55
N GLN A 244 -6.03 -10.10 -15.56
CA GLN A 244 -5.38 -11.38 -15.86
C GLN A 244 -3.90 -11.22 -16.21
N GLU A 245 -3.54 -10.21 -17.01
CA GLU A 245 -2.16 -9.88 -17.36
C GLU A 245 -1.31 -9.55 -16.13
N ILE A 246 -1.87 -8.76 -15.19
CA ILE A 246 -1.21 -8.43 -13.93
C ILE A 246 -0.93 -9.72 -13.14
N LEU A 247 -1.93 -10.56 -12.97
CA LEU A 247 -1.79 -11.81 -12.21
C LEU A 247 -0.79 -12.78 -12.90
N ARG A 248 -0.84 -12.88 -14.23
CA ARG A 248 0.12 -13.69 -14.99
C ARG A 248 1.55 -13.21 -14.78
N ASN A 249 1.80 -11.91 -14.92
CA ASN A 249 3.17 -11.37 -14.82
C ASN A 249 3.74 -11.58 -13.41
N ILE A 250 2.96 -11.37 -12.38
CA ILE A 250 3.37 -11.58 -10.99
C ILE A 250 3.58 -13.07 -10.69
N ALA A 251 2.69 -13.94 -11.19
CA ALA A 251 2.86 -15.39 -11.04
C ALA A 251 4.16 -15.87 -11.70
N TRP A 252 4.41 -15.42 -12.93
CA TRP A 252 5.62 -15.77 -13.70
C TRP A 252 6.90 -15.30 -13.00
N GLN A 253 6.92 -14.10 -12.44
CA GLN A 253 8.09 -13.57 -11.73
C GLN A 253 8.37 -14.31 -10.41
N ARG A 254 7.35 -14.89 -9.79
CA ARG A 254 7.46 -15.44 -8.44
C ARG A 254 7.61 -16.96 -8.44
N TYR A 255 6.86 -17.66 -9.30
CA TYR A 255 6.79 -19.11 -9.32
C TYR A 255 7.40 -19.70 -10.59
N ASP A 256 8.01 -20.86 -10.44
CA ASP A 256 8.39 -21.70 -11.60
C ASP A 256 7.14 -22.39 -12.16
N LEU A 257 6.44 -21.70 -13.05
CA LEU A 257 5.19 -22.21 -13.64
C LEU A 257 5.37 -23.52 -14.41
N THR A 258 6.60 -23.86 -14.85
CA THR A 258 6.87 -25.12 -15.55
C THR A 258 6.77 -26.35 -14.65
N LYS A 259 6.93 -26.15 -13.34
CA LYS A 259 6.82 -27.20 -12.31
C LYS A 259 5.41 -27.35 -11.76
N ILE A 260 4.52 -26.39 -12.03
CA ILE A 260 3.14 -26.41 -11.54
C ILE A 260 2.30 -27.31 -12.44
N LYS A 261 1.77 -28.38 -11.87
CA LYS A 261 0.92 -29.35 -12.56
C LYS A 261 -0.54 -28.96 -12.54
N ARG A 262 -0.98 -28.16 -11.56
CA ARG A 262 -2.38 -27.82 -11.34
C ARG A 262 -2.52 -26.46 -10.69
N LEU A 263 -3.57 -25.74 -11.08
CA LEU A 263 -4.02 -24.50 -10.48
C LEU A 263 -5.40 -24.70 -9.87
N ILE A 264 -5.55 -24.40 -8.59
CA ILE A 264 -6.85 -24.41 -7.90
C ILE A 264 -7.30 -22.95 -7.73
N VAL A 265 -8.40 -22.60 -8.38
CA VAL A 265 -8.94 -21.23 -8.37
C VAL A 265 -10.15 -21.15 -7.44
N GLY A 266 -10.17 -20.19 -6.53
CA GLY A 266 -11.27 -19.96 -5.60
C GLY A 266 -11.90 -18.57 -5.73
N GLY A 267 -13.21 -18.48 -5.50
CA GLY A 267 -13.92 -17.21 -5.48
C GLY A 267 -15.44 -17.32 -5.40
N ASP A 268 -16.13 -16.18 -5.58
CA ASP A 268 -17.58 -16.05 -5.42
C ASP A 268 -18.43 -16.53 -6.62
N GLY A 269 -17.78 -17.00 -7.69
CA GLY A 269 -18.44 -17.49 -8.91
C GLY A 269 -18.75 -16.42 -9.96
N ASN A 270 -18.41 -15.17 -9.73
CA ASN A 270 -18.51 -14.14 -10.78
C ASN A 270 -17.57 -14.46 -11.96
N ALA A 271 -18.01 -14.17 -13.18
CA ALA A 271 -17.27 -14.53 -14.39
C ALA A 271 -15.82 -14.00 -14.39
N TRP A 272 -15.61 -12.74 -14.01
CA TRP A 272 -14.25 -12.18 -13.94
C TRP A 272 -13.38 -12.85 -12.87
N VAL A 273 -13.97 -13.35 -11.78
CA VAL A 273 -13.26 -14.08 -10.73
C VAL A 273 -12.84 -15.45 -11.24
N ARG A 274 -13.74 -16.18 -11.89
CA ARG A 274 -13.44 -17.48 -12.52
C ARG A 274 -12.30 -17.37 -13.52
N GLN A 275 -12.31 -16.31 -14.34
CA GLN A 275 -11.33 -16.07 -15.41
C GLN A 275 -10.05 -15.41 -14.93
N SER A 276 -9.93 -15.02 -13.65
CA SER A 276 -8.81 -14.24 -13.15
C SER A 276 -7.44 -14.80 -13.50
N PHE A 277 -7.30 -16.11 -13.58
CA PHE A 277 -6.02 -16.79 -13.75
C PHE A 277 -5.88 -17.55 -15.08
N ASP A 278 -6.80 -17.37 -16.03
CA ASP A 278 -6.80 -18.12 -17.31
C ASP A 278 -5.51 -17.90 -18.12
N LEU A 279 -4.96 -16.67 -18.09
CA LEU A 279 -3.72 -16.35 -18.81
C LEU A 279 -2.46 -17.03 -18.23
N LEU A 280 -2.54 -17.77 -17.13
CA LEU A 280 -1.43 -18.59 -16.66
C LEU A 280 -1.21 -19.82 -17.53
N GLY A 281 -2.22 -20.24 -18.31
CA GLY A 281 -2.11 -21.39 -19.20
C GLY A 281 -1.93 -22.73 -18.48
N LEU A 282 -2.29 -22.82 -17.20
CA LEU A 282 -2.18 -24.01 -16.37
C LEU A 282 -3.51 -24.79 -16.34
N PRO A 283 -3.48 -26.13 -16.26
CA PRO A 283 -4.68 -26.90 -15.96
C PRO A 283 -5.33 -26.40 -14.68
N SER A 284 -6.53 -25.83 -14.76
CA SER A 284 -7.19 -25.16 -13.65
C SER A 284 -8.51 -25.77 -13.27
N GLU A 285 -8.82 -25.74 -11.98
CA GLU A 285 -10.12 -26.12 -11.42
C GLU A 285 -10.67 -24.99 -10.57
N PHE A 286 -11.93 -24.63 -10.82
CA PHE A 286 -12.61 -23.62 -10.03
C PHE A 286 -13.36 -24.29 -8.85
N VAL A 287 -13.27 -23.65 -7.68
CA VAL A 287 -13.95 -24.06 -6.45
C VAL A 287 -14.70 -22.85 -5.91
N LEU A 288 -15.99 -23.01 -5.70
CA LEU A 288 -16.81 -21.94 -5.13
C LEU A 288 -16.47 -21.69 -3.67
N ASP A 289 -16.23 -20.43 -3.30
CA ASP A 289 -15.91 -20.08 -1.91
C ASP A 289 -17.09 -20.38 -0.99
N ARG A 290 -16.83 -21.21 0.01
CA ARG A 290 -17.83 -21.64 0.99
C ARG A 290 -18.41 -20.49 1.80
N TYR A 291 -17.62 -19.47 2.14
CA TYR A 291 -18.12 -18.31 2.88
C TYR A 291 -19.24 -17.61 2.09
N HIS A 292 -19.02 -17.36 0.80
CA HIS A 292 -20.03 -16.76 -0.07
C HIS A 292 -21.24 -17.65 -0.24
N LEU A 293 -21.05 -18.96 -0.40
CA LEU A 293 -22.13 -19.93 -0.53
C LEU A 293 -23.01 -19.94 0.73
N TYR A 294 -22.43 -20.04 1.93
CA TYR A 294 -23.17 -19.97 3.19
C TYR A 294 -23.88 -18.63 3.38
N ARG A 295 -23.22 -17.54 3.05
CA ARG A 295 -23.79 -16.18 3.17
C ARG A 295 -25.04 -16.03 2.30
N GLU A 296 -24.97 -16.42 1.03
CA GLU A 296 -26.10 -16.30 0.10
C GLU A 296 -27.24 -17.27 0.47
N ALA A 297 -26.93 -18.48 0.89
CA ALA A 297 -27.91 -19.43 1.41
C ALA A 297 -28.68 -18.87 2.61
N ARG A 298 -27.97 -18.33 3.59
CA ARG A 298 -28.57 -17.73 4.80
C ARG A 298 -29.40 -16.49 4.46
N ARG A 299 -29.03 -15.71 3.48
CA ARG A 299 -29.85 -14.59 2.98
C ARG A 299 -31.13 -15.04 2.33
N ALA A 300 -31.11 -16.19 1.65
CA ALA A 300 -32.26 -16.76 0.95
C ALA A 300 -33.20 -17.51 1.88
N PHE A 301 -32.66 -18.39 2.72
CA PHE A 301 -33.42 -19.36 3.54
C PHE A 301 -33.36 -19.12 5.05
N GLY A 302 -32.61 -18.12 5.50
CA GLY A 302 -32.45 -17.77 6.91
C GLY A 302 -31.30 -18.51 7.61
N PHE A 303 -31.04 -18.08 8.85
CA PHE A 303 -29.97 -18.63 9.71
C PHE A 303 -30.50 -19.86 10.48
N THR A 304 -30.62 -21.01 9.82
CA THR A 304 -31.09 -22.25 10.42
C THR A 304 -30.03 -23.36 10.32
N SER A 305 -30.13 -24.37 11.20
CA SER A 305 -29.31 -25.57 11.11
C SER A 305 -29.56 -26.31 9.78
N GLN A 306 -30.80 -26.33 9.32
CA GLN A 306 -31.19 -26.89 8.03
C GLN A 306 -30.47 -26.23 6.85
N THR A 307 -30.45 -24.91 6.80
CA THR A 307 -29.73 -24.18 5.75
C THR A 307 -28.24 -24.52 5.73
N SER A 308 -27.64 -24.68 6.92
CA SER A 308 -26.23 -25.08 7.03
C SER A 308 -26.00 -26.51 6.60
N ALA A 309 -26.92 -27.44 6.96
CA ALA A 309 -26.88 -28.85 6.55
C ALA A 309 -26.95 -28.98 5.02
N TRP A 310 -27.87 -28.28 4.36
CA TRP A 310 -28.00 -28.31 2.89
C TRP A 310 -26.69 -27.89 2.21
N ILE A 311 -26.04 -26.83 2.69
CA ILE A 311 -24.78 -26.40 2.07
C ILE A 311 -23.69 -27.46 2.27
N THR A 312 -23.62 -28.07 3.43
CA THR A 312 -22.67 -29.16 3.67
C THR A 312 -22.93 -30.34 2.73
N GLN A 313 -24.19 -30.77 2.58
CA GLN A 313 -24.57 -31.84 1.65
C GLN A 313 -24.23 -31.49 0.20
N ILE A 314 -24.57 -30.27 -0.25
CA ILE A 314 -24.24 -29.80 -1.60
C ILE A 314 -22.73 -29.86 -1.86
N CYS A 315 -21.90 -29.44 -0.89
CA CYS A 315 -20.45 -29.48 -1.04
C CYS A 315 -19.86 -30.89 -1.03
N GLN A 316 -20.53 -31.86 -0.42
CA GLN A 316 -20.09 -33.27 -0.32
C GLN A 316 -20.64 -34.16 -1.44
N GLU A 317 -21.88 -33.98 -1.78
CA GLU A 317 -22.67 -34.93 -2.60
C GLU A 317 -23.18 -34.27 -3.91
N GLY A 318 -23.11 -32.94 -4.00
CA GLY A 318 -23.62 -32.19 -5.16
C GLY A 318 -24.99 -31.58 -4.92
N MET A 319 -25.42 -30.76 -5.90
CA MET A 319 -26.62 -29.95 -5.78
C MET A 319 -27.91 -30.75 -5.54
N ASP A 320 -28.01 -31.92 -6.14
CA ASP A 320 -29.24 -32.75 -6.11
C ASP A 320 -29.57 -33.29 -4.71
N ALA A 321 -28.58 -33.34 -3.82
CA ALA A 321 -28.75 -33.78 -2.46
C ALA A 321 -29.67 -32.88 -1.60
N ALA A 322 -29.74 -31.57 -1.90
CA ALA A 322 -30.53 -30.63 -1.11
C ALA A 322 -31.58 -29.85 -1.94
N LEU A 323 -31.51 -29.90 -3.26
CA LEU A 323 -32.38 -29.11 -4.15
C LEU A 323 -33.89 -29.42 -3.98
N PRO A 324 -34.33 -30.69 -3.84
CA PRO A 324 -35.74 -30.99 -3.61
C PRO A 324 -36.29 -30.32 -2.34
N ASP A 325 -35.56 -30.39 -1.24
CA ASP A 325 -35.96 -29.77 0.02
C ASP A 325 -36.04 -28.25 -0.09
N MET A 326 -35.07 -27.62 -0.77
CA MET A 326 -35.09 -26.18 -1.03
C MET A 326 -36.32 -25.78 -1.85
N HIS A 327 -36.71 -26.56 -2.85
CA HIS A 327 -37.92 -26.32 -3.64
C HIS A 327 -39.19 -26.48 -2.80
N MET A 328 -39.24 -27.47 -1.93
CA MET A 328 -40.36 -27.67 -1.01
C MET A 328 -40.52 -26.47 -0.05
N VAL A 329 -39.42 -25.97 0.53
CA VAL A 329 -39.48 -24.78 1.39
C VAL A 329 -39.88 -23.55 0.60
N MET A 330 -39.37 -23.39 -0.61
CA MET A 330 -39.71 -22.26 -1.49
C MET A 330 -41.19 -22.25 -1.89
N SER A 331 -41.83 -23.42 -2.12
CA SER A 331 -43.24 -23.52 -2.46
C SER A 331 -44.18 -23.05 -1.35
N LYS A 332 -43.72 -23.16 -0.08
CA LYS A 332 -44.45 -22.71 1.12
C LYS A 332 -44.09 -21.30 1.58
N ALA A 333 -43.14 -20.64 0.86
CA ALA A 333 -42.62 -19.33 1.25
C ALA A 333 -43.57 -18.20 0.84
N THR A 334 -43.43 -17.05 1.52
CA THR A 334 -44.14 -15.82 1.19
C THR A 334 -43.69 -15.25 -0.15
N SER A 335 -44.56 -14.43 -0.78
CA SER A 335 -44.26 -13.76 -2.04
C SER A 335 -42.97 -12.91 -1.99
N HIS A 336 -42.62 -12.37 -0.83
CA HIS A 336 -41.39 -11.59 -0.61
C HIS A 336 -40.12 -12.45 -0.50
N ALA A 337 -40.21 -13.66 0.04
CA ALA A 337 -39.06 -14.56 0.23
C ALA A 337 -38.70 -15.32 -1.05
N THR A 338 -39.70 -15.75 -1.80
CA THR A 338 -39.57 -16.56 -3.02
C THR A 338 -38.57 -16.03 -4.04
N PRO A 339 -38.50 -14.71 -4.37
CA PRO A 339 -37.52 -14.21 -5.33
C PRO A 339 -36.06 -14.40 -4.88
N ARG A 340 -35.79 -14.29 -3.56
CA ARG A 340 -34.43 -14.48 -3.02
C ARG A 340 -34.02 -15.95 -3.07
N MET A 341 -34.94 -16.85 -2.73
CA MET A 341 -34.72 -18.30 -2.80
C MET A 341 -34.49 -18.74 -4.25
N ARG A 342 -35.32 -18.27 -5.19
CA ARG A 342 -35.15 -18.55 -6.62
C ARG A 342 -33.80 -18.04 -7.16
N LYS A 343 -33.37 -16.83 -6.73
CA LYS A 343 -32.07 -16.28 -7.09
C LYS A 343 -30.92 -17.16 -6.58
N PHE A 344 -31.02 -17.67 -5.34
CA PHE A 344 -30.01 -18.53 -4.78
C PHE A 344 -29.96 -19.89 -5.49
N ILE A 345 -31.09 -20.51 -5.78
CA ILE A 345 -31.14 -21.76 -6.57
C ILE A 345 -30.50 -21.56 -7.94
N ARG A 346 -30.82 -20.45 -8.63
CA ARG A 346 -30.15 -20.10 -9.90
C ARG A 346 -28.63 -19.93 -9.75
N TYR A 347 -28.19 -19.34 -8.64
CA TYR A 347 -26.76 -19.23 -8.34
C TYR A 347 -26.11 -20.60 -8.18
N LEU A 348 -26.75 -21.57 -7.53
CA LEU A 348 -26.28 -22.96 -7.45
C LEU A 348 -26.18 -23.61 -8.82
N VAL A 349 -27.22 -23.50 -9.63
CA VAL A 349 -27.28 -24.06 -11.00
C VAL A 349 -26.16 -23.46 -11.88
N ASN A 350 -25.93 -22.16 -11.81
CA ASN A 350 -24.90 -21.51 -12.60
C ASN A 350 -23.47 -21.87 -12.17
N ASN A 351 -23.30 -22.49 -11.00
CA ASN A 351 -22.00 -22.85 -10.44
C ASN A 351 -21.92 -24.34 -10.08
N GLN A 352 -22.79 -25.19 -10.66
CA GLN A 352 -22.88 -26.61 -10.32
C GLN A 352 -21.56 -27.37 -10.47
N ASP A 353 -20.73 -26.98 -11.44
CA ASP A 353 -19.39 -27.52 -11.70
C ASP A 353 -18.38 -27.26 -10.58
N ALA A 354 -18.66 -26.26 -9.74
CA ALA A 354 -17.75 -25.75 -8.72
C ALA A 354 -18.22 -25.98 -7.27
N LEU A 355 -19.37 -26.62 -7.07
CA LEU A 355 -19.99 -26.81 -5.75
C LEU A 355 -19.30 -27.87 -4.89
N LEU A 356 -18.85 -28.97 -5.53
CA LEU A 356 -18.18 -30.05 -4.81
C LEU A 356 -16.85 -29.60 -4.24
N ASP A 357 -16.60 -29.97 -3.00
CA ASP A 357 -15.29 -29.81 -2.41
C ASP A 357 -14.22 -30.50 -3.25
N PRO A 358 -13.02 -29.90 -3.38
CA PRO A 358 -11.94 -30.52 -4.11
C PRO A 358 -11.63 -31.93 -3.64
N ASP A 359 -11.66 -32.18 -2.33
CA ASP A 359 -11.39 -33.49 -1.73
C ASP A 359 -12.47 -34.52 -2.02
N CYS A 360 -13.66 -34.09 -2.46
CA CYS A 360 -14.79 -34.96 -2.85
C CYS A 360 -14.81 -35.23 -4.37
N ARG A 361 -13.90 -34.64 -5.16
CA ARG A 361 -13.82 -34.85 -6.59
C ARG A 361 -12.96 -36.08 -6.90
N SER A 362 -13.56 -37.10 -7.50
CA SER A 362 -12.93 -38.41 -7.75
C SER A 362 -11.63 -38.39 -8.57
N HIS A 363 -11.38 -37.32 -9.31
CA HIS A 363 -10.22 -37.21 -10.19
C HIS A 363 -9.01 -36.49 -9.52
N LEU A 364 -9.12 -36.14 -8.22
CA LEU A 364 -8.04 -35.45 -7.52
C LEU A 364 -7.18 -36.43 -6.70
N GLU A 365 -5.98 -36.70 -7.17
CA GLU A 365 -5.01 -37.55 -6.46
C GLU A 365 -4.42 -36.91 -5.20
N THR A 366 -4.55 -35.58 -5.02
CA THR A 366 -3.94 -34.85 -3.91
C THR A 366 -5.00 -34.12 -3.12
N LYS A 367 -5.03 -34.30 -1.80
CA LYS A 367 -5.89 -33.51 -0.91
C LYS A 367 -5.62 -32.02 -1.08
N VAL A 368 -6.63 -31.34 -1.57
CA VAL A 368 -6.63 -29.88 -1.73
C VAL A 368 -7.26 -29.29 -0.47
N GLY A 369 -6.49 -28.70 0.39
CA GLY A 369 -7.04 -28.08 1.61
C GLY A 369 -8.07 -26.99 1.30
N ASN A 370 -8.90 -26.65 2.29
CA ASN A 370 -9.94 -25.62 2.15
C ASN A 370 -9.37 -24.28 1.64
N LEU A 371 -10.00 -23.73 0.62
CA LEU A 371 -9.79 -22.35 0.12
C LEU A 371 -10.40 -21.33 1.13
N GLY A 372 -10.60 -20.09 0.76
CA GLY A 372 -11.21 -19.04 1.60
C GLY A 372 -10.20 -18.17 2.33
N ALA A 373 -8.96 -18.12 1.84
CA ALA A 373 -7.96 -17.20 2.37
C ALA A 373 -8.18 -15.76 1.87
N ILE A 374 -8.91 -15.59 0.75
CA ILE A 374 -9.13 -14.29 0.11
C ILE A 374 -9.87 -13.31 1.02
N GLU A 375 -10.93 -13.73 1.70
CA GLU A 375 -11.75 -12.87 2.56
C GLU A 375 -10.90 -12.18 3.64
N GLY A 376 -10.05 -12.96 4.33
CA GLY A 376 -9.14 -12.41 5.35
C GLY A 376 -8.06 -11.50 4.77
N ASN A 377 -7.68 -11.66 3.50
CA ASN A 377 -6.74 -10.77 2.82
C ASN A 377 -7.45 -9.50 2.35
N VAL A 378 -8.67 -9.58 1.82
CA VAL A 378 -9.52 -8.43 1.48
C VAL A 378 -9.74 -7.54 2.70
N ASP A 379 -10.06 -8.13 3.87
CA ASP A 379 -10.22 -7.37 5.11
C ASP A 379 -8.94 -6.62 5.48
N LYS A 380 -7.80 -7.33 5.55
CA LYS A 380 -6.52 -6.77 5.99
C LYS A 380 -5.96 -5.72 5.04
N LEU A 381 -6.13 -5.88 3.74
CA LEU A 381 -5.49 -5.04 2.72
C LEU A 381 -6.35 -3.85 2.32
N VAL A 382 -7.68 -4.06 2.22
CA VAL A 382 -8.57 -3.05 1.68
C VAL A 382 -9.55 -2.54 2.73
N VAL A 383 -10.30 -3.43 3.40
CA VAL A 383 -11.42 -3.01 4.26
C VAL A 383 -10.92 -2.18 5.44
N ARG A 384 -9.94 -2.67 6.18
CA ARG A 384 -9.40 -1.97 7.37
C ARG A 384 -8.86 -0.59 7.04
N ARG A 385 -8.24 -0.45 5.88
CA ARG A 385 -7.59 0.82 5.52
C ARG A 385 -8.45 1.74 4.69
N LEU A 386 -9.17 1.23 3.70
CA LEU A 386 -9.87 2.05 2.71
C LEU A 386 -11.37 2.15 2.97
N LYS A 387 -11.97 1.23 3.75
CA LYS A 387 -13.42 1.16 3.97
C LYS A 387 -13.78 1.46 5.42
N GLY A 388 -15.02 1.82 5.68
CA GLY A 388 -15.54 2.08 7.04
C GLY A 388 -15.25 3.48 7.59
N ARG A 389 -15.88 3.81 8.73
CA ARG A 389 -15.78 5.11 9.45
C ARG A 389 -15.96 6.34 8.55
N GLY A 390 -16.84 6.28 7.54
CA GLY A 390 -17.08 7.39 6.61
C GLY A 390 -15.90 7.71 5.68
N ARG A 391 -14.93 6.81 5.54
CA ARG A 391 -13.77 7.03 4.67
C ARG A 391 -14.18 7.10 3.21
N SER A 392 -13.66 8.10 2.52
CA SER A 392 -13.87 8.33 1.10
C SER A 392 -12.57 8.84 0.49
N TRP A 393 -12.24 8.39 -0.70
CA TRP A 393 -10.93 8.59 -1.32
C TRP A 393 -11.03 9.32 -2.64
N ARG A 394 -10.03 10.12 -2.99
CA ARG A 394 -9.79 10.44 -4.40
C ARG A 394 -9.24 9.19 -5.10
N LEU A 395 -9.60 8.99 -6.35
CA LEU A 395 -9.22 7.79 -7.11
C LEU A 395 -7.70 7.54 -7.07
N GLU A 396 -6.90 8.56 -7.37
CA GLU A 396 -5.43 8.45 -7.36
C GLU A 396 -4.88 8.17 -5.95
N GLY A 397 -5.49 8.74 -4.91
CA GLY A 397 -5.13 8.45 -3.52
C GLY A 397 -5.45 7.00 -3.12
N ALA A 398 -6.56 6.46 -3.59
CA ALA A 398 -6.93 5.06 -3.38
C ALA A 398 -5.96 4.11 -4.10
N LYS A 399 -5.63 4.39 -5.37
CA LYS A 399 -4.65 3.61 -6.14
C LYS A 399 -3.28 3.59 -5.46
N ALA A 400 -2.78 4.75 -5.02
CA ALA A 400 -1.51 4.85 -4.29
C ALA A 400 -1.53 4.06 -2.98
N MET A 401 -2.61 4.15 -2.20
CA MET A 401 -2.75 3.41 -0.94
C MET A 401 -2.83 1.89 -1.18
N LEU A 402 -3.51 1.44 -2.23
CA LEU A 402 -3.57 0.02 -2.59
C LEU A 402 -2.19 -0.53 -2.96
N ALA A 403 -1.41 0.20 -3.74
CA ALA A 403 -0.03 -0.16 -4.05
C ALA A 403 0.81 -0.33 -2.78
N ILE A 404 0.70 0.60 -1.82
CA ILE A 404 1.35 0.49 -0.51
C ILE A 404 0.87 -0.77 0.24
N CYS A 405 -0.44 -1.02 0.30
CA CYS A 405 -1.00 -2.16 1.01
C CYS A 405 -0.53 -3.51 0.43
N SER A 406 -0.31 -3.59 -0.89
CA SER A 406 0.22 -4.79 -1.54
C SER A 406 1.70 -5.03 -1.21
N HIS A 407 2.49 -3.96 -0.98
CA HIS A 407 3.94 -4.02 -0.71
C HIS A 407 4.31 -3.68 0.74
N LYS A 408 3.36 -3.75 1.66
CA LYS A 408 3.58 -3.28 3.03
C LYS A 408 4.67 -4.05 3.80
N GLU A 409 4.87 -5.33 3.52
CA GLU A 409 5.94 -6.10 4.16
C GLU A 409 7.33 -5.65 3.67
N ASP A 410 7.47 -5.33 2.39
CA ASP A 410 8.71 -4.78 1.83
C ASP A 410 9.03 -3.41 2.43
N LEU A 411 8.00 -2.55 2.57
CA LEU A 411 8.14 -1.24 3.20
C LEU A 411 8.49 -1.35 4.69
N LYS A 412 7.88 -2.29 5.40
CA LYS A 412 8.18 -2.57 6.82
C LYS A 412 9.63 -2.95 7.03
N ASN A 413 10.14 -3.84 6.19
CA ASN A 413 11.50 -4.35 6.26
C ASN A 413 12.53 -3.40 5.62
N ASN A 414 12.11 -2.23 5.14
CA ASN A 414 12.92 -1.27 4.38
C ASN A 414 13.61 -1.91 3.15
N ALA A 415 12.96 -2.95 2.61
CA ALA A 415 13.44 -3.74 1.47
C ALA A 415 13.00 -3.17 0.13
N PHE A 416 12.02 -2.26 0.13
CA PHE A 416 11.58 -1.58 -1.09
C PHE A 416 12.73 -0.70 -1.59
N LYS A 417 13.33 -1.10 -2.70
CA LYS A 417 14.29 -0.26 -3.42
C LYS A 417 13.47 0.67 -4.31
N PRO A 418 13.41 1.98 -4.00
CA PRO A 418 12.74 2.90 -4.89
C PRO A 418 13.41 2.80 -6.25
N PHE A 419 12.61 2.73 -7.29
CA PHE A 419 13.07 2.68 -8.66
C PHE A 419 14.08 3.80 -8.91
N VAL A 420 15.33 3.44 -9.08
CA VAL A 420 16.38 4.36 -9.50
C VAL A 420 16.10 4.71 -10.95
N LYS A 421 15.38 5.82 -11.11
CA LYS A 421 15.22 6.59 -12.34
C LYS A 421 15.18 5.81 -13.68
N HIS A 422 14.00 5.42 -14.10
CA HIS A 422 13.57 5.91 -15.39
C HIS A 422 12.59 7.07 -15.13
N MET A 423 13.12 8.25 -14.86
CA MET A 423 12.36 9.45 -15.09
C MET A 423 12.17 9.54 -16.61
N ALA A 424 11.07 8.93 -17.12
CA ALA A 424 10.44 9.48 -18.27
C ALA A 424 10.34 10.98 -17.99
N GLU A 425 10.95 11.79 -18.83
CA GLU A 425 10.84 13.25 -18.77
C GLU A 425 9.37 13.56 -18.49
N LYS A 426 9.07 13.99 -17.26
CA LYS A 426 7.74 14.53 -16.97
C LYS A 426 7.60 15.66 -17.96
N LYS A 427 6.88 15.42 -19.06
CA LYS A 427 6.42 16.47 -19.97
C LYS A 427 5.98 17.59 -19.07
N GLY A 428 6.74 18.67 -19.05
CA GLY A 428 6.59 19.74 -18.08
C GLY A 428 5.12 20.12 -18.02
N LYS A 429 4.47 19.89 -16.87
CA LYS A 429 3.21 20.55 -16.61
C LYS A 429 3.51 22.00 -16.84
N LYS A 430 2.97 22.58 -17.94
CA LYS A 430 3.01 24.01 -18.18
C LYS A 430 2.70 24.64 -16.82
N ARG A 431 3.66 25.30 -16.20
CA ARG A 431 3.37 26.16 -15.07
C ARG A 431 2.23 27.02 -15.56
N ARG A 432 1.05 26.91 -14.96
CA ARG A 432 0.05 27.96 -15.12
C ARG A 432 0.82 29.23 -14.84
N LYS A 433 0.95 30.11 -15.85
CA LYS A 433 1.44 31.45 -15.64
C LYS A 433 0.61 31.99 -14.48
N TYR A 434 1.29 32.35 -13.43
CA TYR A 434 0.71 33.02 -12.29
C TYR A 434 0.15 34.33 -12.87
N ASP A 435 -1.17 34.41 -12.94
CA ASP A 435 -1.84 35.62 -13.35
C ASP A 435 -1.80 36.56 -12.13
N PRO A 436 -1.18 37.74 -12.22
CA PRO A 436 -1.01 38.62 -11.07
C PRO A 436 -2.30 39.32 -10.64
N ASP A 437 -3.44 39.00 -11.21
CA ASP A 437 -4.72 39.60 -10.82
C ASP A 437 -5.26 38.96 -9.54
N TYR A 438 -4.57 39.25 -8.41
CA TYR A 438 -4.99 38.86 -7.07
C TYR A 438 -6.30 39.51 -6.63
N GLY A 439 -6.72 40.61 -7.25
CA GLY A 439 -7.89 41.38 -6.88
C GLY A 439 -9.20 40.61 -7.08
N GLU A 440 -9.38 39.98 -8.22
CA GLU A 440 -10.61 39.22 -8.54
C GLU A 440 -10.80 37.97 -7.68
N TRP A 441 -9.71 37.30 -7.31
CA TRP A 441 -9.78 36.09 -6.46
C TRP A 441 -10.17 36.39 -5.02
N LEU A 442 -9.79 37.53 -4.50
CA LEU A 442 -10.16 37.96 -3.14
C LEU A 442 -11.61 38.44 -3.07
N HIS A 443 -12.13 39.05 -4.13
CA HIS A 443 -13.55 39.44 -4.20
C HIS A 443 -14.51 38.26 -4.38
N ALA A 444 -14.09 37.17 -5.01
CA ALA A 444 -14.95 36.01 -5.27
C ALA A 444 -14.92 34.92 -4.20
N GLY A 445 -14.08 35.03 -3.15
CA GLY A 445 -13.56 33.81 -2.54
C GLY A 445 -13.75 33.57 -1.05
N VAL A 446 -14.40 34.42 -0.28
CA VAL A 446 -14.63 34.12 1.14
C VAL A 446 -16.13 34.07 1.45
N PRO A 447 -16.81 32.96 1.09
CA PRO A 447 -18.25 32.78 1.34
C PRO A 447 -18.64 33.01 2.80
N ALA A 448 -17.72 32.73 3.74
CA ALA A 448 -17.92 32.94 5.17
C ALA A 448 -18.08 34.41 5.58
N LEU A 449 -17.61 35.38 4.75
CA LEU A 449 -17.75 36.80 5.01
C LEU A 449 -19.05 37.39 4.44
N HIS A 450 -19.72 36.66 3.53
CA HIS A 450 -20.92 37.12 2.82
C HIS A 450 -22.19 36.32 3.11
N LEU A 451 -22.08 35.22 3.87
CA LEU A 451 -23.18 34.33 4.22
C LEU A 451 -23.62 34.50 5.68
N CYS A 452 -24.43 33.62 6.20
CA CYS A 452 -25.05 33.63 7.54
C CYS A 452 -24.12 33.89 8.75
N HIS A 453 -22.81 33.88 8.55
CA HIS A 453 -21.79 34.14 9.58
C HIS A 453 -21.21 35.57 9.52
N ALA A 454 -21.64 36.42 8.60
CA ALA A 454 -21.10 37.76 8.40
C ALA A 454 -21.16 38.67 9.66
N ASN A 455 -22.12 38.40 10.56
CA ASN A 455 -22.32 39.14 11.80
C ASN A 455 -21.65 38.49 13.02
N ARG A 456 -20.87 37.44 12.86
CA ARG A 456 -20.10 36.83 13.94
C ARG A 456 -18.90 37.70 14.33
N PRO A 457 -18.54 37.83 15.64
CA PRO A 457 -17.44 38.68 16.08
C PRO A 457 -16.12 38.44 15.37
N TRP A 458 -15.79 37.17 15.06
CA TRP A 458 -14.59 36.80 14.32
C TRP A 458 -14.63 37.22 12.85
N ALA A 459 -15.80 37.23 12.21
CA ALA A 459 -15.94 37.65 10.80
C ALA A 459 -15.86 39.18 10.69
N ILE A 460 -16.38 39.93 11.68
CA ILE A 460 -16.24 41.37 11.77
C ILE A 460 -14.78 41.73 12.00
N TRP A 461 -14.11 41.07 12.96
CA TRP A 461 -12.68 41.27 13.22
C TRP A 461 -11.82 40.99 12.01
N LEU A 462 -12.13 39.92 11.23
CA LEU A 462 -11.41 39.57 10.04
C LEU A 462 -11.58 40.59 8.91
N LYS A 463 -12.80 41.17 8.75
CA LYS A 463 -13.06 42.27 7.81
C LYS A 463 -12.26 43.51 8.15
N ASP A 464 -12.22 43.89 9.43
CA ASP A 464 -11.46 45.04 9.90
C ASP A 464 -9.95 44.85 9.70
N LYS A 465 -9.43 43.65 9.92
CA LYS A 465 -8.02 43.31 9.68
C LYS A 465 -7.67 43.35 8.20
N ILE A 466 -8.49 42.80 7.32
CA ILE A 466 -8.29 42.82 5.87
C ILE A 466 -8.31 44.25 5.35
N HIS A 467 -9.23 45.08 5.84
CA HIS A 467 -9.31 46.51 5.50
C HIS A 467 -8.07 47.29 5.96
N SER A 468 -7.58 47.01 7.18
CA SER A 468 -6.39 47.66 7.74
C SER A 468 -5.09 47.26 7.01
N MET A 469 -5.09 46.15 6.26
CA MET A 469 -3.94 45.67 5.47
C MET A 469 -3.97 46.19 4.01
N GLY A 470 -4.94 47.00 3.64
CA GLY A 470 -5.05 47.62 2.29
C GLY A 470 -5.34 46.58 1.18
N VAL A 471 -5.95 45.46 1.52
CA VAL A 471 -6.23 44.33 0.61
C VAL A 471 -7.67 44.35 0.08
N LEU A 472 -8.47 45.37 0.46
CA LEU A 472 -9.82 45.67 -0.09
C LEU A 472 -9.91 47.14 -0.46
#